data_0a5fcf852b8dab617689ec91fbefcc5d
#
_entry.id   0a5fcf852b8dab617689ec91fbefcc5d
#
_cell.length_a   1.000
_cell.length_b   1.000
_cell.length_c   1.000
_cell.angle_alpha   90.00
_cell.angle_beta   90.00
_cell.angle_gamma   90.00
#
_symmetry.space_group_name_H-M   'P 1'
#
loop_
_entity.id
_entity.type
_entity.pdbx_description
1 polymer ?
#
loop_
_entity_poly.entity_id
_entity_poly.type
_entity_poly.pdbx_seq_one_letter_code
_entity_poly.pdbx_strand_id
1 'polypeptide(L)'
;GEGPRAKNQYSRARRCIAGGLPLRSGRMDKDAGAGVLKEIGVFLELKGENPFKTRAYVNGARVLEGLTEPLETLIAEERLGDIKGIGKALVEKITELVETGELEYYDTLKASIPPGLIEMLDITGMGPKKVKAVHEKLGIKTVKQLEAACKKGKVAELDGFGQKSEEKILEGIDFKR
;
A
#
# COMPACT_ATOMS: atom_id res chain seq x y z
N GLY A 1 -11.86 16.19 -22.82
CA GLY A 1 -10.57 16.19 -22.63
C GLY A 1 -9.92 16.48 -21.31
N GLU A 2 -10.50 16.10 -20.18
CA GLU A 2 -9.83 16.38 -18.90
C GLU A 2 -8.89 15.29 -18.43
N GLY A 3 -8.80 14.20 -19.16
CA GLY A 3 -8.06 13.05 -18.73
C GLY A 3 -6.56 13.22 -18.46
N PRO A 4 -5.80 13.97 -19.26
CA PRO A 4 -4.34 13.98 -19.14
C PRO A 4 -3.81 14.56 -17.84
N ARG A 5 -4.42 15.60 -17.33
CA ARG A 5 -3.94 16.27 -16.12
C ARG A 5 -4.13 15.44 -14.86
N ALA A 6 -5.32 14.88 -14.70
CA ALA A 6 -5.62 14.04 -13.55
C ALA A 6 -4.72 12.80 -13.53
N LYS A 7 -4.54 12.18 -14.70
CA LYS A 7 -3.67 11.02 -14.83
C LYS A 7 -2.24 11.30 -14.39
N ASN A 8 -1.73 12.46 -14.76
CA ASN A 8 -0.38 12.84 -14.42
C ASN A 8 -0.19 13.00 -12.91
N GLN A 9 -1.17 13.58 -12.22
CA GLN A 9 -1.12 13.74 -10.78
C GLN A 9 -1.10 12.38 -10.06
N TYR A 10 -1.97 11.49 -10.48
CA TYR A 10 -2.04 10.16 -9.87
C TYR A 10 -0.77 9.35 -10.09
N SER A 11 -0.19 9.47 -11.28
CA SER A 11 1.07 8.80 -11.57
C SER A 11 2.19 9.27 -10.66
N ARG A 12 2.24 10.56 -10.35
CA ARG A 12 3.22 11.09 -9.41
C ARG A 12 3.02 10.54 -8.01
N ALA A 13 1.76 10.50 -7.57
CA ALA A 13 1.44 9.97 -6.25
C ALA A 13 1.89 8.52 -6.12
N ARG A 14 1.60 7.71 -7.12
CA ARG A 14 2.02 6.31 -7.12
C ARG A 14 3.53 6.16 -7.07
N ARG A 15 4.24 6.98 -7.83
CA ARG A 15 5.70 6.93 -7.83
C ARG A 15 6.29 7.22 -6.46
N CYS A 16 5.74 8.19 -5.78
CA CYS A 16 6.19 8.52 -4.43
C CYS A 16 5.94 7.38 -3.46
N ILE A 17 4.78 6.75 -3.55
CA ILE A 17 4.39 5.68 -2.63
C ILE A 17 5.14 4.39 -2.92
N ALA A 18 5.34 4.08 -4.17
CA ALA A 18 6.03 2.87 -4.56
C ALA A 18 7.54 2.92 -4.27
N GLY A 19 7.95 3.76 -3.33
CA GLY A 19 9.36 3.84 -2.92
C GLY A 19 10.25 4.47 -3.96
N GLY A 20 9.66 5.27 -4.84
CA GLY A 20 10.42 5.97 -5.85
C GLY A 20 10.72 5.15 -7.10
N LEU A 21 10.04 4.01 -7.28
CA LEU A 21 10.22 3.22 -8.49
C LEU A 21 9.71 4.01 -9.70
N PRO A 22 10.59 4.34 -10.64
CA PRO A 22 10.16 5.13 -11.79
C PRO A 22 9.34 4.29 -12.76
N LEU A 23 8.27 4.89 -13.26
CA LEU A 23 7.48 4.29 -14.33
C LEU A 23 8.19 4.58 -15.64
N ARG A 24 8.74 3.55 -16.25
CA ARG A 24 9.44 3.70 -17.53
C ARG A 24 8.44 3.93 -18.64
N SER A 25 8.60 5.03 -19.37
CA SER A 25 7.80 5.34 -20.56
C SER A 25 6.28 5.23 -20.33
N GLY A 26 5.82 5.49 -19.11
CA GLY A 26 4.41 5.41 -18.77
C GLY A 26 3.87 4.00 -18.68
N ARG A 27 4.72 2.99 -18.80
CA ARG A 27 4.30 1.60 -18.68
C ARG A 27 4.47 1.09 -17.25
N MET A 28 3.53 0.26 -16.84
CA MET A 28 3.55 -0.39 -15.54
C MET A 28 4.15 -1.78 -15.69
N ASP A 29 5.34 -2.02 -15.13
CA ASP A 29 5.90 -3.36 -15.15
C ASP A 29 5.30 -4.21 -14.00
N LYS A 30 5.64 -5.50 -13.99
CA LYS A 30 5.09 -6.41 -12.99
C LYS A 30 5.44 -6.03 -11.56
N ASP A 31 6.63 -5.49 -11.33
CA ASP A 31 7.07 -5.11 -9.99
C ASP A 31 6.33 -3.85 -9.49
N ALA A 32 6.14 -2.87 -10.37
CA ALA A 32 5.37 -1.68 -10.04
C ALA A 32 3.90 -2.03 -9.79
N GLY A 33 3.33 -2.92 -10.63
CA GLY A 33 1.97 -3.41 -10.43
C GLY A 33 1.81 -4.17 -9.12
N ALA A 34 2.78 -5.02 -8.81
CA ALA A 34 2.78 -5.76 -7.54
C ALA A 34 2.85 -4.80 -6.35
N GLY A 35 3.65 -3.74 -6.46
CA GLY A 35 3.74 -2.73 -5.41
C GLY A 35 2.40 -2.05 -5.13
N VAL A 36 1.66 -1.70 -6.19
CA VAL A 36 0.34 -1.10 -6.04
C VAL A 36 -0.62 -2.07 -5.36
N LEU A 37 -0.63 -3.35 -5.76
CA LEU A 37 -1.50 -4.35 -5.15
C LEU A 37 -1.16 -4.57 -3.67
N LYS A 38 0.11 -4.57 -3.31
CA LYS A 38 0.55 -4.69 -1.92
C LYS A 38 0.04 -3.52 -1.09
N GLU A 39 0.14 -2.32 -1.61
CA GLU A 39 -0.34 -1.12 -0.92
C GLU A 39 -1.85 -1.15 -0.75
N ILE A 40 -2.60 -1.62 -1.74
CA ILE A 40 -4.04 -1.80 -1.61
C ILE A 40 -4.33 -2.75 -0.45
N GLY A 41 -3.61 -3.85 -0.35
CA GLY A 41 -3.75 -4.79 0.77
C GLY A 41 -3.50 -4.12 2.12
N VAL A 42 -2.46 -3.31 2.20
CA VAL A 42 -2.12 -2.56 3.42
C VAL A 42 -3.24 -1.58 3.78
N PHE A 43 -3.74 -0.82 2.81
CA PHE A 43 -4.79 0.15 3.05
C PHE A 43 -6.10 -0.51 3.49
N LEU A 44 -6.44 -1.66 2.88
CA LEU A 44 -7.62 -2.42 3.28
C LEU A 44 -7.50 -2.91 4.71
N GLU A 45 -6.31 -3.34 5.10
CA GLU A 45 -6.05 -3.77 6.48
C GLU A 45 -6.21 -2.60 7.46
N LEU A 46 -5.71 -1.42 7.10
CA LEU A 46 -5.87 -0.21 7.90
C LEU A 46 -7.34 0.15 8.09
N LYS A 47 -8.16 -0.10 7.09
CA LYS A 47 -9.59 0.20 7.15
C LYS A 47 -10.40 -0.90 7.84
N GLY A 48 -9.77 -2.01 8.17
CA GLY A 48 -10.46 -3.12 8.81
C GLY A 48 -11.33 -3.93 7.88
N GLU A 49 -11.01 -3.94 6.59
CA GLU A 49 -11.73 -4.70 5.59
C GLU A 49 -11.54 -6.21 5.76
N ASN A 50 -12.39 -6.97 5.06
CA ASN A 50 -12.37 -8.43 5.10
C ASN A 50 -10.95 -8.98 4.83
N PRO A 51 -10.40 -9.82 5.73
CA PRO A 51 -9.05 -10.39 5.55
C PRO A 51 -8.88 -11.19 4.26
N PHE A 52 -9.94 -11.81 3.76
CA PHE A 52 -9.87 -12.56 2.50
C PHE A 52 -9.60 -11.61 1.33
N LYS A 53 -10.21 -10.44 1.36
CA LYS A 53 -10.00 -9.41 0.35
C LYS A 53 -8.56 -8.91 0.39
N THR A 54 -8.06 -8.63 1.58
CA THR A 54 -6.67 -8.19 1.80
C THR A 54 -5.69 -9.23 1.26
N ARG A 55 -5.92 -10.51 1.59
CA ARG A 55 -5.05 -11.60 1.14
C ARG A 55 -5.06 -11.76 -0.38
N ALA A 56 -6.21 -11.54 -1.00
CA ALA A 56 -6.30 -11.64 -2.46
C ALA A 56 -5.35 -10.67 -3.14
N TYR A 57 -5.25 -9.44 -2.65
CA TYR A 57 -4.34 -8.45 -3.20
C TYR A 57 -2.87 -8.80 -2.92
N VAL A 58 -2.57 -9.23 -1.71
CA VAL A 58 -1.19 -9.61 -1.34
C VAL A 58 -0.73 -10.82 -2.17
N ASN A 59 -1.60 -11.82 -2.31
CA ASN A 59 -1.28 -13.00 -3.11
C ASN A 59 -1.14 -12.65 -4.60
N GLY A 60 -2.02 -11.79 -5.10
CA GLY A 60 -1.93 -11.30 -6.47
C GLY A 60 -0.62 -10.60 -6.74
N ALA A 61 -0.17 -9.78 -5.80
CA ALA A 61 1.12 -9.09 -5.91
C ALA A 61 2.28 -10.09 -6.00
N ARG A 62 2.24 -11.11 -5.16
CA ARG A 62 3.27 -12.15 -5.15
C ARG A 62 3.30 -12.92 -6.47
N VAL A 63 2.13 -13.23 -7.01
CA VAL A 63 2.01 -13.90 -8.30
C VAL A 63 2.60 -13.03 -9.41
N LEU A 64 2.30 -11.73 -9.41
CA LEU A 64 2.87 -10.82 -10.41
C LEU A 64 4.40 -10.79 -10.35
N GLU A 65 4.97 -10.72 -9.16
CA GLU A 65 6.42 -10.70 -9.00
C GLU A 65 7.09 -11.97 -9.56
N GLY A 66 6.40 -13.10 -9.51
CA GLY A 66 6.90 -14.38 -10.00
C GLY A 66 6.67 -14.62 -11.48
N LEU A 67 6.02 -13.72 -12.20
CA LEU A 67 5.75 -13.93 -13.62
C LEU A 67 7.02 -13.86 -14.46
N THR A 68 7.10 -14.78 -15.44
CA THR A 68 8.20 -14.81 -16.40
C THR A 68 7.84 -14.08 -17.70
N GLU A 69 6.54 -13.95 -17.97
CA GLU A 69 6.07 -13.26 -19.18
C GLU A 69 5.68 -11.82 -18.87
N PRO A 70 5.82 -10.90 -19.84
CA PRO A 70 5.39 -9.51 -19.65
C PRO A 70 3.89 -9.42 -19.41
N LEU A 71 3.47 -8.53 -18.50
CA LEU A 71 2.06 -8.31 -18.23
C LEU A 71 1.29 -7.91 -19.48
N GLU A 72 1.89 -7.08 -20.32
CA GLU A 72 1.28 -6.62 -21.57
C GLU A 72 0.88 -7.78 -22.47
N THR A 73 1.75 -8.79 -22.57
CA THR A 73 1.49 -9.98 -23.37
C THR A 73 0.32 -10.78 -22.81
N LEU A 74 0.31 -11.00 -21.49
CA LEU A 74 -0.76 -11.75 -20.84
C LEU A 74 -2.12 -11.06 -21.00
N ILE A 75 -2.13 -9.75 -20.92
CA ILE A 75 -3.35 -8.96 -21.07
C ILE A 75 -3.83 -9.02 -22.54
N ALA A 76 -2.93 -8.83 -23.49
CA ALA A 76 -3.26 -8.86 -24.90
C ALA A 76 -3.82 -10.21 -25.35
N GLU A 77 -3.32 -11.29 -24.78
CA GLU A 77 -3.76 -12.65 -25.08
C GLU A 77 -4.87 -13.14 -24.16
N GLU A 78 -5.36 -12.27 -23.29
CA GLU A 78 -6.43 -12.59 -22.32
C GLU A 78 -6.12 -13.82 -21.43
N ARG A 79 -4.84 -14.02 -21.11
CA ARG A 79 -4.39 -15.14 -20.29
C ARG A 79 -4.16 -14.80 -18.83
N LEU A 80 -4.28 -13.52 -18.47
CA LEU A 80 -3.99 -13.10 -17.09
C LEU A 80 -4.91 -13.78 -16.07
N GLY A 81 -6.18 -13.97 -16.42
CA GLY A 81 -7.15 -14.62 -15.55
C GLY A 81 -6.93 -16.13 -15.40
N ASP A 82 -6.13 -16.73 -16.28
CA ASP A 82 -5.81 -18.17 -16.21
C ASP A 82 -4.75 -18.46 -15.16
N ILE A 83 -4.08 -17.43 -14.66
CA ILE A 83 -3.03 -17.59 -13.67
C ILE A 83 -3.65 -17.81 -12.30
N LYS A 84 -3.23 -18.88 -11.64
CA LYS A 84 -3.73 -19.18 -10.30
C LYS A 84 -3.35 -18.05 -9.33
N GLY A 85 -4.31 -17.55 -8.61
CA GLY A 85 -4.11 -16.44 -7.69
C GLY A 85 -4.55 -15.08 -8.25
N ILE A 86 -4.88 -15.02 -9.53
CA ILE A 86 -5.37 -13.80 -10.17
C ILE A 86 -6.85 -14.01 -10.52
N GLY A 87 -7.73 -13.44 -9.70
CA GLY A 87 -9.17 -13.50 -9.95
C GLY A 87 -9.64 -12.42 -10.91
N LYS A 88 -10.90 -12.48 -11.31
CA LYS A 88 -11.49 -11.54 -12.26
C LYS A 88 -11.30 -10.07 -11.83
N ALA A 89 -11.52 -9.78 -10.55
CA ALA A 89 -11.38 -8.41 -10.04
C ALA A 89 -9.94 -7.92 -10.18
N LEU A 90 -8.97 -8.79 -9.94
CA LEU A 90 -7.56 -8.44 -10.09
C LEU A 90 -7.18 -8.26 -11.55
N VAL A 91 -7.73 -9.08 -12.45
CA VAL A 91 -7.51 -8.94 -13.89
C VAL A 91 -7.90 -7.54 -14.35
N GLU A 92 -9.08 -7.09 -13.96
CA GLU A 92 -9.58 -5.78 -14.33
C GLU A 92 -8.67 -4.67 -13.82
N LYS A 93 -8.25 -4.76 -12.55
CA LYS A 93 -7.40 -3.74 -11.94
C LYS A 93 -5.99 -3.73 -12.52
N ILE A 94 -5.41 -4.90 -12.74
CA ILE A 94 -4.07 -5.00 -13.34
C ILE A 94 -4.11 -4.47 -14.77
N THR A 95 -5.15 -4.80 -15.52
CA THR A 95 -5.32 -4.33 -16.89
C THR A 95 -5.40 -2.80 -16.93
N GLU A 96 -6.20 -2.21 -16.04
CA GLU A 96 -6.29 -0.75 -15.95
C GLU A 96 -4.94 -0.12 -15.65
N LEU A 97 -4.18 -0.68 -14.70
CA LEU A 97 -2.84 -0.19 -14.35
C LEU A 97 -1.90 -0.23 -15.54
N VAL A 98 -1.88 -1.33 -16.26
CA VAL A 98 -0.95 -1.50 -17.38
C VAL A 98 -1.32 -0.59 -18.54
N GLU A 99 -2.60 -0.50 -18.86
CA GLU A 99 -3.07 0.30 -19.99
C GLU A 99 -3.01 1.80 -19.76
N THR A 100 -3.34 2.25 -18.55
CA THR A 100 -3.43 3.68 -18.25
C THR A 100 -2.31 4.20 -17.36
N GLY A 101 -1.59 3.32 -16.69
CA GLY A 101 -0.57 3.70 -15.71
C GLY A 101 -1.19 4.13 -14.38
N GLU A 102 -2.49 4.00 -14.23
CA GLU A 102 -3.24 4.46 -13.06
C GLU A 102 -4.30 3.46 -12.67
N LEU A 103 -4.73 3.52 -11.41
CA LEU A 103 -5.82 2.68 -10.91
C LEU A 103 -6.71 3.53 -10.02
N GLU A 104 -7.92 3.79 -10.48
CA GLU A 104 -8.90 4.61 -9.75
C GLU A 104 -9.20 4.05 -8.36
N TYR A 105 -9.35 2.75 -8.26
CA TYR A 105 -9.61 2.08 -6.98
C TYR A 105 -8.52 2.39 -5.95
N TYR A 106 -7.27 2.31 -6.36
CA TYR A 106 -6.11 2.61 -5.52
C TYR A 106 -6.12 4.07 -5.06
N ASP A 107 -6.35 4.98 -5.99
CA ASP A 107 -6.35 6.42 -5.69
C ASP A 107 -7.48 6.79 -4.73
N THR A 108 -8.68 6.24 -4.96
CA THR A 108 -9.83 6.45 -4.10
C THR A 108 -9.59 5.90 -2.70
N LEU A 109 -9.05 4.69 -2.63
CA LEU A 109 -8.77 4.02 -1.35
C LEU A 109 -7.74 4.81 -0.55
N LYS A 110 -6.67 5.24 -1.19
CA LYS A 110 -5.63 6.03 -0.55
C LYS A 110 -6.18 7.35 -0.03
N ALA A 111 -7.01 8.01 -0.81
CA ALA A 111 -7.61 9.28 -0.41
C ALA A 111 -8.54 9.13 0.80
N SER A 112 -9.08 7.94 1.03
CA SER A 112 -9.96 7.66 2.16
C SER A 112 -9.21 7.45 3.47
N ILE A 113 -7.89 7.33 3.44
CA ILE A 113 -7.06 7.08 4.62
C ILE A 113 -6.36 8.37 5.04
N PRO A 114 -6.38 8.73 6.34
CA PRO A 114 -5.67 9.91 6.81
C PRO A 114 -4.18 9.87 6.43
N PRO A 115 -3.62 10.96 5.88
CA PRO A 115 -2.22 10.98 5.45
C PRO A 115 -1.22 10.62 6.55
N GLY A 116 -1.51 10.98 7.79
CA GLY A 116 -0.65 10.66 8.92
C GLY A 116 -0.49 9.16 9.14
N LEU A 117 -1.54 8.38 8.88
CA LEU A 117 -1.47 6.93 9.02
C LEU A 117 -0.55 6.32 7.95
N ILE A 118 -0.60 6.87 6.75
CA ILE A 118 0.27 6.43 5.65
C ILE A 118 1.73 6.75 5.99
N GLU A 119 2.00 7.92 6.56
CA GLU A 119 3.33 8.28 7.01
C GLU A 119 3.86 7.33 8.09
N MET A 120 2.99 6.91 9.00
CA MET A 120 3.38 5.97 10.05
C MET A 120 3.80 4.61 9.50
N LEU A 121 3.26 4.20 8.36
CA LEU A 121 3.64 2.94 7.72
C LEU A 121 5.11 2.91 7.29
N ASP A 122 5.71 4.08 7.04
CA ASP A 122 7.11 4.18 6.65
C ASP A 122 8.07 4.07 7.84
N ILE A 123 7.55 4.10 9.06
CA ILE A 123 8.36 4.02 10.26
C ILE A 123 8.76 2.57 10.51
N THR A 124 10.05 2.35 10.75
CA THR A 124 10.55 1.02 11.10
C THR A 124 9.86 0.51 12.38
N GLY A 125 9.34 -0.69 12.31
CA GLY A 125 8.62 -1.27 13.44
C GLY A 125 7.11 -1.03 13.42
N MET A 126 6.62 -0.23 12.47
CA MET A 126 5.18 0.02 12.31
C MET A 126 4.66 -0.66 11.04
N GLY A 127 3.84 -1.67 11.21
CA GLY A 127 3.14 -2.29 10.10
C GLY A 127 1.67 -1.89 10.14
N PRO A 128 0.86 -2.36 9.16
CA PRO A 128 -0.56 -1.99 9.08
C PRO A 128 -1.34 -2.30 10.36
N LYS A 129 -1.08 -3.45 10.96
CA LYS A 129 -1.78 -3.85 12.19
C LYS A 129 -1.46 -2.93 13.35
N LYS A 130 -0.21 -2.53 13.48
CA LYS A 130 0.23 -1.63 14.56
C LYS A 130 -0.32 -0.23 14.34
N VAL A 131 -0.27 0.28 13.12
CA VAL A 131 -0.83 1.58 12.78
C VAL A 131 -2.32 1.60 13.09
N LYS A 132 -3.04 0.57 12.67
CA LYS A 132 -4.47 0.43 12.97
C LYS A 132 -4.74 0.43 14.48
N ALA A 133 -3.95 -0.34 15.23
CA ALA A 133 -4.11 -0.44 16.67
C ALA A 133 -3.93 0.90 17.40
N VAL A 134 -2.87 1.64 17.06
CA VAL A 134 -2.65 2.94 17.71
C VAL A 134 -3.69 3.95 17.30
N HIS A 135 -4.17 3.87 16.06
CA HIS A 135 -5.24 4.74 15.58
C HIS A 135 -6.56 4.49 16.30
N GLU A 136 -6.98 3.23 16.39
CA GLU A 136 -8.26 2.87 16.99
C GLU A 136 -8.25 2.99 18.52
N LYS A 137 -7.18 2.58 19.18
CA LYS A 137 -7.12 2.53 20.64
C LYS A 137 -6.64 3.82 21.28
N LEU A 138 -5.73 4.53 20.67
CA LEU A 138 -5.17 5.77 21.21
C LEU A 138 -5.58 7.02 20.45
N GLY A 139 -6.31 6.87 19.35
CA GLY A 139 -6.74 8.00 18.54
C GLY A 139 -5.59 8.72 17.82
N ILE A 140 -4.47 8.03 17.64
CA ILE A 140 -3.30 8.62 17.00
C ILE A 140 -3.51 8.73 15.50
N LYS A 141 -3.32 9.93 14.97
CA LYS A 141 -3.51 10.22 13.54
C LYS A 141 -2.26 10.79 12.89
N THR A 142 -1.25 11.17 13.65
CA THR A 142 -0.03 11.78 13.13
C THR A 142 1.20 11.18 13.76
N VAL A 143 2.34 11.33 13.09
CA VAL A 143 3.62 10.86 13.60
C VAL A 143 3.98 11.56 14.92
N LYS A 144 3.65 12.86 15.04
CA LYS A 144 3.89 13.61 16.28
C LYS A 144 3.12 13.03 17.46
N GLN A 145 1.85 12.68 17.23
CA GLN A 145 1.04 12.07 18.28
C GLN A 145 1.59 10.70 18.67
N LEU A 146 2.07 9.94 17.69
CA LEU A 146 2.69 8.64 17.93
C LEU A 146 3.95 8.80 18.78
N GLU A 147 4.80 9.76 18.43
CA GLU A 147 6.03 10.03 19.19
C GLU A 147 5.70 10.39 20.63
N ALA A 148 4.74 11.28 20.83
CA ALA A 148 4.32 11.69 22.18
C ALA A 148 3.79 10.51 22.98
N ALA A 149 2.98 9.65 22.37
CA ALA A 149 2.45 8.46 23.03
C ALA A 149 3.55 7.48 23.42
N CYS A 150 4.54 7.30 22.55
CA CYS A 150 5.68 6.44 22.84
C CYS A 150 6.50 6.99 24.01
N LYS A 151 6.72 8.28 24.06
CA LYS A 151 7.46 8.91 25.15
C LYS A 151 6.76 8.80 26.49
N LYS A 152 5.44 8.69 26.47
CA LYS A 152 4.61 8.54 27.67
C LYS A 152 4.40 7.07 28.06
N GLY A 153 4.92 6.12 27.28
CA GLY A 153 4.76 4.71 27.55
C GLY A 153 3.39 4.14 27.23
N LYS A 154 2.53 4.91 26.57
CA LYS A 154 1.16 4.47 26.25
C LYS A 154 1.11 3.40 25.18
N VAL A 155 2.04 3.43 24.23
CA VAL A 155 2.10 2.46 23.14
C VAL A 155 2.51 1.09 23.69
N ALA A 156 3.42 1.06 24.65
CA ALA A 156 3.88 -0.19 25.26
C ALA A 156 2.77 -0.93 26.00
N GLU A 157 1.71 -0.23 26.40
CA GLU A 157 0.57 -0.82 27.09
C GLU A 157 -0.39 -1.58 26.18
N LEU A 158 -0.29 -1.37 24.87
CA LEU A 158 -1.18 -2.02 23.91
C LEU A 158 -0.79 -3.47 23.67
N ASP A 159 -1.78 -4.32 23.39
CA ASP A 159 -1.56 -5.71 23.04
C ASP A 159 -0.71 -5.80 21.78
N GLY A 160 0.28 -6.69 21.80
CA GLY A 160 1.19 -6.86 20.67
C GLY A 160 2.32 -5.84 20.61
N PHE A 161 2.32 -4.88 21.53
CA PHE A 161 3.38 -3.92 21.70
C PHE A 161 4.11 -4.20 23.02
N GLY A 162 5.33 -3.71 23.11
CA GLY A 162 6.10 -3.81 24.34
C GLY A 162 7.07 -2.66 24.35
N GLN A 163 7.90 -2.59 25.38
CA GLN A 163 8.90 -1.55 25.52
C GLN A 163 9.87 -1.54 24.34
N LYS A 164 10.29 -2.72 23.88
CA LYS A 164 11.19 -2.83 22.73
C LYS A 164 10.55 -2.33 21.43
N SER A 165 9.27 -2.62 21.25
CA SER A 165 8.53 -2.10 20.08
C SER A 165 8.47 -0.58 20.11
N GLU A 166 8.19 -0.03 21.29
CA GLU A 166 8.12 1.41 21.49
C GLU A 166 9.46 2.07 21.18
N GLU A 167 10.56 1.49 21.65
CA GLU A 167 11.91 1.97 21.38
C GLU A 167 12.22 1.95 19.87
N LYS A 168 11.87 0.86 19.19
CA LYS A 168 12.06 0.75 17.74
C LYS A 168 11.28 1.80 16.98
N ILE A 169 10.06 2.08 17.43
CA ILE A 169 9.22 3.10 16.81
C ILE A 169 9.86 4.47 16.96
N LEU A 170 10.34 4.79 18.16
CA LEU A 170 11.04 6.06 18.41
C LEU A 170 12.29 6.21 17.56
N GLU A 171 13.08 5.14 17.45
CA GLU A 171 14.26 5.13 16.60
C GLU A 171 13.90 5.36 15.14
N GLY A 172 12.83 4.70 14.68
CA GLY A 172 12.34 4.86 13.32
C GLY A 172 11.87 6.28 13.03
N ILE A 173 11.23 6.93 14.00
CA ILE A 173 10.80 8.32 13.87
C ILE A 173 12.01 9.25 13.77
N ASP A 174 13.01 9.05 14.62
CA ASP A 174 14.23 9.85 14.59
C ASP A 174 15.00 9.66 13.29
N PHE A 175 15.07 8.44 12.80
CA PHE A 175 15.74 8.13 11.54
C PHE A 175 15.07 8.83 10.35
N LYS A 176 13.75 8.97 10.40
CA LYS A 176 12.97 9.57 9.32
C LYS A 176 13.13 11.11 9.27
N ARG A 177 13.50 11.75 10.38
CA ARG A 177 13.77 13.20 10.42
C ARG A 177 15.08 13.49 9.71
#